data_fa356260ecb4988c3d866c9b9ae68740
#
_entry.id   fa356260ecb4988c3d866c9b9ae68740
#
_cell.length_a   1.000
_cell.length_b   1.000
_cell.length_c   1.000
_cell.angle_alpha   90.00
_cell.angle_beta   90.00
_cell.angle_gamma   90.00
#
_symmetry.space_group_name_H-M   'P 1'
#
loop_
_entity.id
_entity.type
_entity.pdbx_description
1 polymer ?
#
loop_
_entity_poly.entity_id
_entity_poly.type
_entity_poly.pdbx_seq_one_letter_code
_entity_poly.pdbx_strand_id
1 'polypeptide(L)'
;TYDIVFGSDLFQYSYFYDPNTGRQAVDKDGNSKVTLDSRFQLTFDHNNIYGGNSMEGYTPGKFYRLNATGVTAASGNEFSYYCLMDIEALKKLAKENSTFMNLDTSNYNEVILKCADTETVASVNQTIKDMGYGTQCLQEWIEQSEQSIKQTQYLLGAIGGVSLLVAAIGIMNTMMMSIYERTKEIGIIKVLGCRMSNIAGMFLTESAYIGFFGGALGLGVSYTLSIVLNKFLSDSGMHSSIPLYLAFGAVAFSILVALISGLYPAFRAMRLSPLAAIRNE
;
A
#
# COMPACT_ATOMS: atom_id res chain seq x y z
N THR A 1 18.46 -41.59 0.94
CA THR A 1 17.67 -40.65 1.72
C THR A 1 18.42 -39.34 1.74
N TYR A 2 17.74 -38.23 1.56
CA TYR A 2 18.27 -36.87 1.55
C TYR A 2 17.56 -36.05 2.59
N ASP A 3 18.31 -35.26 3.35
CA ASP A 3 17.74 -34.35 4.35
C ASP A 3 17.21 -33.09 3.68
N ILE A 4 16.02 -32.63 4.11
CA ILE A 4 15.34 -31.48 3.55
C ILE A 4 14.63 -30.68 4.63
N VAL A 5 14.66 -29.36 4.48
CA VAL A 5 13.86 -28.42 5.26
C VAL A 5 12.80 -27.85 4.33
N PHE A 6 11.55 -27.95 4.73
CA PHE A 6 10.42 -27.44 3.96
C PHE A 6 10.06 -26.00 4.33
N GLY A 7 9.61 -25.21 3.36
CA GLY A 7 8.98 -23.94 3.64
C GLY A 7 7.63 -24.11 4.32
N SER A 8 7.30 -23.24 5.25
CA SER A 8 6.05 -23.29 6.02
C SER A 8 4.79 -23.26 5.15
N ASP A 9 4.82 -22.47 4.08
CA ASP A 9 3.67 -22.27 3.21
C ASP A 9 3.39 -23.47 2.29
N LEU A 10 4.38 -24.36 2.10
CA LEU A 10 4.18 -25.61 1.38
C LEU A 10 3.18 -26.53 2.11
N PHE A 11 3.16 -26.50 3.44
CA PHE A 11 2.19 -27.25 4.22
C PHE A 11 0.83 -26.53 4.26
N GLN A 12 0.81 -25.23 4.37
CA GLN A 12 -0.42 -24.46 4.44
C GLN A 12 -1.26 -24.56 3.16
N TYR A 13 -0.59 -24.46 1.99
CA TYR A 13 -1.26 -24.49 0.69
C TYR A 13 -1.23 -25.86 0.00
N SER A 14 -0.72 -26.89 0.72
CA SER A 14 -0.70 -28.30 0.27
C SER A 14 -0.11 -28.51 -1.13
N TYR A 15 1.13 -28.09 -1.33
CA TYR A 15 1.86 -28.35 -2.60
C TYR A 15 2.32 -29.81 -2.74
N PHE A 16 1.83 -30.72 -1.92
CA PHE A 16 2.16 -32.13 -1.95
C PHE A 16 1.11 -32.95 -2.69
N TYR A 17 1.57 -33.97 -3.42
CA TYR A 17 0.71 -34.88 -4.16
C TYR A 17 0.75 -36.29 -3.57
N ASP A 18 -0.40 -36.96 -3.53
CA ASP A 18 -0.48 -38.36 -3.17
C ASP A 18 0.00 -39.22 -4.35
N PRO A 19 1.08 -40.01 -4.19
CA PRO A 19 1.64 -40.78 -5.29
C PRO A 19 0.69 -41.88 -5.82
N ASN A 20 -0.33 -42.30 -5.05
CA ASN A 20 -1.28 -43.30 -5.48
C ASN A 20 -2.42 -42.75 -6.32
N THR A 21 -2.80 -41.49 -6.08
CA THR A 21 -3.96 -40.85 -6.74
C THR A 21 -3.57 -39.76 -7.72
N GLY A 22 -2.32 -39.26 -7.67
CA GLY A 22 -1.84 -38.14 -8.46
C GLY A 22 -2.55 -36.81 -8.14
N ARG A 23 -3.28 -36.74 -7.02
CA ARG A 23 -4.01 -35.53 -6.59
C ARG A 23 -3.32 -34.86 -5.42
N GLN A 24 -3.59 -33.59 -5.23
CA GLN A 24 -3.14 -32.85 -4.06
C GLN A 24 -3.57 -33.55 -2.76
N ALA A 25 -2.68 -33.61 -1.79
CA ALA A 25 -2.90 -34.26 -0.50
C ALA A 25 -3.68 -33.33 0.46
N VAL A 26 -4.92 -33.02 0.11
CA VAL A 26 -5.85 -32.17 0.89
C VAL A 26 -7.01 -32.96 1.46
N ASP A 27 -7.62 -32.45 2.53
CA ASP A 27 -8.89 -32.95 3.05
C ASP A 27 -10.10 -32.39 2.27
N LYS A 28 -11.32 -32.69 2.74
CA LYS A 28 -12.55 -32.23 2.11
C LYS A 28 -12.75 -30.71 2.24
N ASP A 29 -12.09 -30.10 3.20
CA ASP A 29 -12.17 -28.68 3.52
C ASP A 29 -11.03 -27.88 2.87
N GLY A 30 -10.14 -28.56 2.10
CA GLY A 30 -9.02 -27.95 1.38
C GLY A 30 -7.75 -27.79 2.22
N ASN A 31 -7.71 -28.27 3.46
CA ASN A 31 -6.53 -28.19 4.30
C ASN A 31 -5.54 -29.31 3.97
N SER A 32 -4.25 -29.05 4.16
CA SER A 32 -3.21 -30.05 3.96
C SER A 32 -3.34 -31.21 4.93
N LYS A 33 -3.31 -32.44 4.40
CA LYS A 33 -3.22 -33.68 5.19
C LYS A 33 -1.80 -34.04 5.56
N VAL A 34 -0.83 -33.34 5.03
CA VAL A 34 0.60 -33.65 5.16
C VAL A 34 1.15 -32.98 6.42
N THR A 35 1.87 -33.77 7.22
CA THR A 35 2.59 -33.33 8.41
C THR A 35 4.07 -33.64 8.28
N LEU A 36 4.90 -33.08 9.16
CA LEU A 36 6.35 -33.31 9.14
C LEU A 36 6.73 -34.79 9.25
N ASP A 37 5.91 -35.58 9.92
CA ASP A 37 6.10 -37.05 10.12
C ASP A 37 5.68 -37.86 8.90
N SER A 38 5.13 -37.23 7.88
CA SER A 38 4.75 -37.92 6.65
C SER A 38 5.99 -38.40 5.87
N ARG A 39 5.81 -39.45 5.06
CA ARG A 39 6.89 -39.97 4.22
C ARG A 39 6.94 -39.18 2.92
N PHE A 40 8.03 -38.49 2.68
CA PHE A 40 8.22 -37.67 1.50
C PHE A 40 9.07 -38.40 0.45
N GLN A 41 8.70 -38.20 -0.81
CA GLN A 41 9.46 -38.64 -1.97
C GLN A 41 9.58 -37.49 -2.97
N LEU A 42 10.74 -37.37 -3.60
CA LEU A 42 11.03 -36.42 -4.65
C LEU A 42 11.17 -37.15 -5.97
N THR A 43 10.55 -36.67 -7.01
CA THR A 43 10.82 -37.04 -8.39
C THR A 43 11.03 -35.81 -9.24
N PHE A 44 11.94 -35.89 -10.22
CA PHE A 44 12.15 -34.84 -11.22
C PHE A 44 11.35 -35.09 -12.50
N ASP A 45 10.64 -36.22 -12.54
CA ASP A 45 9.78 -36.59 -13.62
C ASP A 45 8.33 -36.20 -13.36
N HIS A 46 7.88 -35.19 -14.07
CA HIS A 46 6.52 -34.65 -13.93
C HIS A 46 5.45 -35.70 -14.30
N ASN A 47 5.75 -36.58 -15.24
CA ASN A 47 4.81 -37.61 -15.65
C ASN A 47 4.58 -38.69 -14.59
N ASN A 48 5.56 -38.91 -13.71
CA ASN A 48 5.40 -39.85 -12.58
C ASN A 48 4.32 -39.40 -11.57
N ILE A 49 4.05 -38.12 -11.46
CA ILE A 49 3.06 -37.58 -10.54
C ILE A 49 1.64 -37.72 -11.11
N TYR A 50 1.48 -37.52 -12.41
CA TYR A 50 0.16 -37.46 -13.05
C TYR A 50 -0.25 -38.77 -13.80
N GLY A 51 0.50 -39.85 -13.63
CA GLY A 51 0.13 -41.15 -14.20
C GLY A 51 0.27 -41.25 -15.69
N GLY A 52 1.14 -40.44 -16.31
CA GLY A 52 1.38 -40.39 -17.77
C GLY A 52 2.25 -41.52 -18.34
N ASN A 53 2.29 -42.70 -17.71
CA ASN A 53 3.19 -43.81 -18.04
C ASN A 53 2.86 -44.57 -19.32
N SER A 54 2.10 -44.01 -20.25
CA SER A 54 1.55 -44.73 -21.39
C SER A 54 2.27 -44.49 -22.73
N MET A 55 3.41 -43.81 -22.73
CA MET A 55 4.17 -43.62 -23.97
C MET A 55 5.14 -44.77 -24.18
N GLU A 56 5.04 -45.44 -25.35
CA GLU A 56 5.93 -46.50 -25.77
C GLU A 56 7.39 -45.97 -25.85
N GLY A 57 8.30 -46.58 -25.07
CA GLY A 57 9.70 -46.14 -24.97
C GLY A 57 10.01 -45.15 -23.84
N TYR A 58 9.04 -44.76 -23.03
CA TYR A 58 9.26 -43.88 -21.89
C TYR A 58 9.83 -44.65 -20.68
N THR A 59 10.96 -44.16 -20.16
CA THR A 59 11.57 -44.70 -18.94
C THR A 59 11.26 -43.76 -17.80
N PRO A 60 10.41 -44.18 -16.83
CA PRO A 60 10.01 -43.30 -15.72
C PRO A 60 11.21 -42.92 -14.84
N GLY A 61 11.20 -41.69 -14.37
CA GLY A 61 12.20 -41.15 -13.45
C GLY A 61 12.16 -41.84 -12.08
N LYS A 62 13.26 -41.75 -11.35
CA LYS A 62 13.39 -42.36 -10.01
C LYS A 62 12.69 -41.51 -8.96
N PHE A 63 12.17 -42.21 -7.93
CA PHE A 63 11.74 -41.60 -6.68
C PHE A 63 12.86 -41.64 -5.64
N TYR A 64 13.15 -40.49 -5.04
CA TYR A 64 14.13 -40.34 -3.97
C TYR A 64 13.43 -40.13 -2.63
N ARG A 65 13.81 -40.87 -1.61
CA ARG A 65 13.27 -40.69 -0.26
C ARG A 65 13.88 -39.45 0.37
N LEU A 66 13.00 -38.60 0.91
CA LEU A 66 13.38 -37.41 1.66
C LEU A 66 13.16 -37.67 3.16
N ASN A 67 14.06 -37.10 3.96
CA ASN A 67 13.94 -37.02 5.40
C ASN A 67 13.66 -35.59 5.78
N ALA A 68 12.46 -35.29 6.26
CA ALA A 68 12.07 -33.96 6.70
C ALA A 68 12.76 -33.62 8.03
N THR A 69 13.72 -32.73 8.02
CA THR A 69 14.49 -32.32 9.20
C THR A 69 13.93 -31.11 9.90
N GLY A 70 13.08 -30.35 9.23
CA GLY A 70 12.44 -29.16 9.80
C GLY A 70 11.53 -28.41 8.82
N VAL A 71 10.89 -27.37 9.35
CA VAL A 71 10.08 -26.42 8.59
C VAL A 71 10.59 -25.03 8.90
N THR A 72 10.65 -24.14 7.89
CA THR A 72 11.01 -22.75 8.10
C THR A 72 9.94 -22.05 8.94
N ALA A 73 10.33 -21.07 9.76
CA ALA A 73 9.37 -20.27 10.51
C ALA A 73 8.35 -19.59 9.57
N ALA A 74 7.08 -19.59 9.96
CA ALA A 74 6.01 -18.90 9.24
C ALA A 74 6.18 -17.38 9.41
N SER A 75 7.06 -16.80 8.62
CA SER A 75 7.39 -15.37 8.72
C SER A 75 7.14 -14.59 7.44
N GLY A 76 6.48 -15.20 6.43
CA GLY A 76 6.23 -14.56 5.13
C GLY A 76 7.52 -14.19 4.39
N ASN A 77 8.62 -14.88 4.68
CA ASN A 77 9.89 -14.69 3.97
C ASN A 77 9.89 -15.49 2.66
N GLU A 78 10.81 -15.17 1.77
CA GLU A 78 10.97 -15.84 0.48
C GLU A 78 11.18 -17.37 0.61
N PHE A 79 11.74 -17.84 1.72
CA PHE A 79 12.00 -19.27 1.95
C PHE A 79 10.77 -20.08 2.35
N SER A 80 9.65 -19.43 2.66
CA SER A 80 8.43 -20.15 3.06
C SER A 80 7.81 -20.99 1.94
N TYR A 81 8.14 -20.70 0.69
CA TYR A 81 7.68 -21.46 -0.51
C TYR A 81 8.73 -22.42 -1.08
N TYR A 82 9.92 -22.50 -0.51
CA TYR A 82 11.02 -23.30 -1.04
C TYR A 82 11.28 -24.55 -0.19
N CYS A 83 11.83 -25.56 -0.85
CA CYS A 83 12.46 -26.68 -0.19
C CYS A 83 13.97 -26.43 -0.15
N LEU A 84 14.56 -26.49 1.04
CA LEU A 84 15.99 -26.28 1.23
C LEU A 84 16.68 -27.61 1.43
N MET A 85 17.73 -27.85 0.65
CA MET A 85 18.53 -29.08 0.65
C MET A 85 19.99 -28.71 0.58
N ASP A 86 20.86 -29.61 1.06
CA ASP A 86 22.30 -29.45 0.87
C ASP A 86 22.66 -29.37 -0.61
N ILE A 87 23.51 -28.40 -0.94
CA ILE A 87 23.87 -28.07 -2.33
C ILE A 87 24.60 -29.21 -3.05
N GLU A 88 25.45 -29.96 -2.33
CA GLU A 88 26.15 -31.11 -2.92
C GLU A 88 25.21 -32.27 -3.19
N ALA A 89 24.24 -32.48 -2.31
CA ALA A 89 23.17 -33.45 -2.51
C ALA A 89 22.31 -33.08 -3.74
N LEU A 90 21.95 -31.80 -3.87
CA LEU A 90 21.18 -31.29 -5.04
C LEU A 90 21.95 -31.43 -6.34
N LYS A 91 23.24 -31.08 -6.38
CA LYS A 91 24.12 -31.25 -7.55
C LYS A 91 24.20 -32.71 -7.99
N LYS A 92 24.32 -33.62 -7.01
CA LYS A 92 24.34 -35.07 -7.29
C LYS A 92 23.02 -35.54 -7.92
N LEU A 93 21.88 -35.14 -7.31
CA LEU A 93 20.56 -35.45 -7.83
C LEU A 93 20.34 -34.88 -9.26
N ALA A 94 20.73 -33.62 -9.48
CA ALA A 94 20.63 -32.97 -10.79
C ALA A 94 21.45 -33.73 -11.87
N LYS A 95 22.65 -34.14 -11.49
CA LYS A 95 23.53 -34.91 -12.42
C LYS A 95 22.96 -36.28 -12.75
N GLU A 96 22.37 -36.97 -11.76
CA GLU A 96 21.70 -38.29 -11.97
C GLU A 96 20.41 -38.15 -12.78
N ASN A 97 19.76 -36.98 -12.78
CA ASN A 97 18.49 -36.73 -13.47
C ASN A 97 18.63 -35.70 -14.60
N SER A 98 19.79 -35.62 -15.23
CA SER A 98 20.07 -34.66 -16.31
C SER A 98 19.10 -34.73 -17.49
N THR A 99 18.41 -35.86 -17.69
CA THR A 99 17.37 -36.07 -18.71
C THR A 99 16.07 -35.29 -18.38
N PHE A 100 15.76 -35.11 -17.11
CA PHE A 100 14.53 -34.44 -16.63
C PHE A 100 14.78 -33.01 -16.13
N MET A 101 16.00 -32.72 -15.76
CA MET A 101 16.40 -31.46 -15.16
C MET A 101 17.66 -30.91 -15.82
N ASN A 102 17.49 -29.90 -16.65
CA ASN A 102 18.63 -29.21 -17.25
C ASN A 102 19.14 -28.11 -16.28
N LEU A 103 19.76 -28.54 -15.18
CA LEU A 103 20.38 -27.65 -14.22
C LEU A 103 21.87 -27.48 -14.55
N ASP A 104 22.31 -26.27 -14.80
CA ASP A 104 23.73 -25.96 -14.84
C ASP A 104 24.31 -26.05 -13.44
N THR A 105 25.05 -27.11 -13.17
CA THR A 105 25.67 -27.35 -11.84
C THR A 105 27.06 -26.69 -11.72
N SER A 106 27.54 -26.03 -12.76
CA SER A 106 28.84 -25.35 -12.77
C SER A 106 28.77 -23.92 -12.27
N ASN A 107 27.60 -23.30 -12.36
CA ASN A 107 27.36 -21.92 -11.93
C ASN A 107 26.27 -21.85 -10.87
N TYR A 108 26.35 -20.84 -10.04
CA TYR A 108 25.26 -20.48 -9.11
C TYR A 108 24.35 -19.44 -9.78
N ASN A 109 23.06 -19.67 -9.73
CA ASN A 109 22.07 -18.72 -10.28
C ASN A 109 21.88 -17.53 -9.37
N GLU A 110 21.97 -17.75 -8.05
CA GLU A 110 21.74 -16.76 -7.02
C GLU A 110 22.63 -17.00 -5.82
N VAL A 111 23.11 -15.92 -5.22
CA VAL A 111 23.90 -15.92 -3.98
C VAL A 111 23.28 -14.93 -3.02
N ILE A 112 22.91 -15.39 -1.84
CA ILE A 112 22.33 -14.55 -0.79
C ILE A 112 23.45 -14.09 0.14
N LEU A 113 23.61 -12.76 0.25
CA LEU A 113 24.58 -12.11 1.11
C LEU A 113 23.87 -11.49 2.32
N LYS A 114 24.33 -11.81 3.51
CA LYS A 114 23.86 -11.19 4.74
C LYS A 114 24.85 -10.11 5.18
N CYS A 115 24.41 -8.85 5.17
CA CYS A 115 25.17 -7.73 5.70
C CYS A 115 25.03 -7.63 7.24
N ALA A 116 26.01 -6.99 7.87
CA ALA A 116 26.03 -6.80 9.33
C ALA A 116 24.97 -5.79 9.79
N ASP A 117 24.77 -4.74 9.01
CA ASP A 117 23.80 -3.68 9.27
C ASP A 117 23.22 -3.12 7.95
N THR A 118 22.16 -2.32 8.07
CA THR A 118 21.46 -1.70 6.93
C THR A 118 22.29 -0.63 6.21
N GLU A 119 23.25 -0.01 6.89
CA GLU A 119 24.09 1.05 6.30
C GLU A 119 25.10 0.46 5.32
N THR A 120 25.61 -0.74 5.61
CA THR A 120 26.56 -1.44 4.73
C THR A 120 25.90 -2.05 3.50
N VAL A 121 24.58 -2.29 3.52
CA VAL A 121 23.86 -2.88 2.38
C VAL A 121 24.03 -2.06 1.10
N ALA A 122 23.89 -0.73 1.18
CA ALA A 122 24.00 0.14 0.00
C ALA A 122 25.41 0.09 -0.62
N SER A 123 26.46 0.09 0.19
CA SER A 123 27.86 0.02 -0.29
C SER A 123 28.21 -1.33 -0.88
N VAL A 124 27.77 -2.42 -0.26
CA VAL A 124 27.96 -3.78 -0.77
C VAL A 124 27.21 -3.98 -2.07
N ASN A 125 25.96 -3.52 -2.14
CA ASN A 125 25.12 -3.57 -3.33
C ASN A 125 25.79 -2.85 -4.53
N GLN A 126 26.32 -1.65 -4.29
CA GLN A 126 27.04 -0.90 -5.34
C GLN A 126 28.29 -1.64 -5.80
N THR A 127 29.06 -2.19 -4.85
CA THR A 127 30.27 -2.95 -5.17
C THR A 127 29.97 -4.16 -6.07
N ILE A 128 28.87 -4.89 -5.79
CA ILE A 128 28.45 -6.05 -6.57
C ILE A 128 28.01 -5.63 -7.98
N LYS A 129 27.29 -4.51 -8.10
CA LYS A 129 26.92 -3.93 -9.41
C LYS A 129 28.13 -3.52 -10.22
N ASP A 130 29.12 -2.91 -9.58
CA ASP A 130 30.38 -2.51 -10.22
C ASP A 130 31.18 -3.74 -10.72
N MET A 131 30.99 -4.90 -10.10
CA MET A 131 31.53 -6.18 -10.56
C MET A 131 30.75 -6.76 -11.76
N GLY A 132 29.64 -6.13 -12.19
CA GLY A 132 28.83 -6.57 -13.31
C GLY A 132 27.75 -7.60 -12.98
N TYR A 133 27.45 -7.85 -11.71
CA TYR A 133 26.38 -8.75 -11.29
C TYR A 133 25.07 -8.00 -11.07
N GLY A 134 23.97 -8.68 -11.39
CA GLY A 134 22.64 -8.21 -10.99
C GLY A 134 22.42 -8.37 -9.49
N THR A 135 21.79 -7.40 -8.87
CA THR A 135 21.48 -7.45 -7.44
C THR A 135 20.00 -7.23 -7.21
N GLN A 136 19.45 -7.89 -6.20
CA GLN A 136 18.14 -7.59 -5.64
C GLN A 136 18.33 -7.26 -4.16
N CYS A 137 17.98 -6.05 -3.78
CA CYS A 137 18.12 -5.56 -2.42
C CYS A 137 16.79 -5.02 -1.94
N LEU A 138 16.39 -5.41 -0.72
CA LEU A 138 15.15 -4.91 -0.10
C LEU A 138 15.15 -3.38 -0.01
N GLN A 139 16.33 -2.77 0.20
CA GLN A 139 16.48 -1.32 0.25
C GLN A 139 16.05 -0.64 -1.06
N GLU A 140 16.44 -1.17 -2.23
CA GLU A 140 16.01 -0.64 -3.53
C GLU A 140 14.51 -0.78 -3.75
N TRP A 141 13.94 -1.88 -3.30
CA TRP A 141 12.48 -2.09 -3.34
C TRP A 141 11.73 -1.06 -2.50
N ILE A 142 12.24 -0.77 -1.30
CA ILE A 142 11.68 0.26 -0.42
C ILE A 142 11.77 1.62 -1.10
N GLU A 143 12.95 2.00 -1.62
CA GLU A 143 13.16 3.28 -2.31
C GLU A 143 12.26 3.43 -3.54
N GLN A 144 12.13 2.39 -4.35
CA GLN A 144 11.24 2.39 -5.51
C GLN A 144 9.77 2.51 -5.11
N SER A 145 9.36 1.81 -4.04
CA SER A 145 8.02 1.89 -3.48
C SER A 145 7.73 3.29 -2.93
N GLU A 146 8.67 3.88 -2.18
CA GLU A 146 8.55 5.26 -1.70
C GLU A 146 8.43 6.27 -2.84
N GLN A 147 9.19 6.10 -3.92
CA GLN A 147 9.09 6.97 -5.09
C GLN A 147 7.72 6.88 -5.76
N SER A 148 7.17 5.67 -5.90
CA SER A 148 5.83 5.45 -6.44
C SER A 148 4.74 6.07 -5.56
N ILE A 149 4.88 5.93 -4.23
CA ILE A 149 3.97 6.56 -3.26
C ILE A 149 4.04 8.08 -3.38
N LYS A 150 5.24 8.67 -3.46
CA LYS A 150 5.44 10.12 -3.62
C LYS A 150 4.80 10.63 -4.92
N GLN A 151 4.96 9.93 -6.03
CA GLN A 151 4.30 10.29 -7.30
C GLN A 151 2.79 10.31 -7.16
N THR A 152 2.21 9.28 -6.53
CA THR A 152 0.76 9.21 -6.27
C THR A 152 0.31 10.35 -5.35
N GLN A 153 1.08 10.67 -4.31
CA GLN A 153 0.79 11.79 -3.40
C GLN A 153 0.80 13.14 -4.14
N TYR A 154 1.76 13.39 -5.04
CA TYR A 154 1.78 14.61 -5.84
C TYR A 154 0.57 14.71 -6.77
N LEU A 155 0.17 13.62 -7.39
CA LEU A 155 -0.99 13.58 -8.28
C LEU A 155 -2.29 13.84 -7.52
N LEU A 156 -2.49 13.17 -6.38
CA LEU A 156 -3.64 13.40 -5.50
C LEU A 156 -3.63 14.81 -4.91
N GLY A 157 -2.45 15.33 -4.55
CA GLY A 157 -2.27 16.69 -4.06
C GLY A 157 -2.64 17.73 -5.10
N ALA A 158 -2.28 17.52 -6.37
CA ALA A 158 -2.66 18.41 -7.48
C ALA A 158 -4.18 18.42 -7.70
N ILE A 159 -4.83 17.25 -7.72
CA ILE A 159 -6.30 17.14 -7.85
C ILE A 159 -6.99 17.82 -6.66
N GLY A 160 -6.50 17.55 -5.44
CA GLY A 160 -6.99 18.19 -4.22
C GLY A 160 -6.80 19.71 -4.23
N GLY A 161 -5.66 20.19 -4.73
CA GLY A 161 -5.37 21.62 -4.87
C GLY A 161 -6.34 22.34 -5.82
N VAL A 162 -6.64 21.72 -6.97
CA VAL A 162 -7.66 22.27 -7.90
C VAL A 162 -9.03 22.30 -7.24
N SER A 163 -9.41 21.23 -6.54
CA SER A 163 -10.69 21.15 -5.81
C SER A 163 -10.79 22.25 -4.74
N LEU A 164 -9.70 22.50 -4.00
CA LEU A 164 -9.64 23.58 -3.01
C LEU A 164 -9.77 24.97 -3.65
N LEU A 165 -9.17 25.20 -4.81
CA LEU A 165 -9.32 26.45 -5.57
C LEU A 165 -10.78 26.70 -5.95
N VAL A 166 -11.47 25.70 -6.47
CA VAL A 166 -12.89 25.80 -6.80
C VAL A 166 -13.73 26.09 -5.56
N ALA A 167 -13.45 25.40 -4.46
CA ALA A 167 -14.14 25.64 -3.19
C ALA A 167 -13.88 27.07 -2.66
N ALA A 168 -12.64 27.57 -2.75
CA ALA A 168 -12.29 28.91 -2.32
C ALA A 168 -13.03 29.99 -3.13
N ILE A 169 -13.16 29.81 -4.45
CA ILE A 169 -13.96 30.68 -5.33
C ILE A 169 -15.44 30.62 -4.93
N GLY A 170 -15.96 29.44 -4.63
CA GLY A 170 -17.33 29.25 -4.17
C GLY A 170 -17.63 30.01 -2.87
N ILE A 171 -16.75 29.89 -1.88
CA ILE A 171 -16.85 30.63 -0.60
C ILE A 171 -16.81 32.14 -0.88
N MET A 172 -15.87 32.61 -1.68
CA MET A 172 -15.73 34.02 -2.03
C MET A 172 -17.01 34.55 -2.70
N ASN A 173 -17.59 33.82 -3.65
CA ASN A 173 -18.82 34.22 -4.33
C ASN A 173 -20.02 34.28 -3.39
N THR A 174 -20.19 33.27 -2.52
CA THR A 174 -21.27 33.22 -1.54
C THR A 174 -21.17 34.37 -0.56
N MET A 175 -19.97 34.67 -0.05
CA MET A 175 -19.75 35.80 0.85
C MET A 175 -19.95 37.15 0.18
N MET A 176 -19.56 37.29 -1.08
CA MET A 176 -19.82 38.50 -1.84
C MET A 176 -21.34 38.76 -1.98
N MET A 177 -22.12 37.71 -2.26
CA MET A 177 -23.57 37.79 -2.33
C MET A 177 -24.16 38.21 -0.98
N SER A 178 -23.73 37.57 0.12
CA SER A 178 -24.15 37.94 1.49
C SER A 178 -23.84 39.40 1.82
N ILE A 179 -22.72 39.94 1.40
CA ILE A 179 -22.36 41.34 1.58
C ILE A 179 -23.32 42.26 0.80
N TYR A 180 -23.67 41.91 -0.45
CA TYR A 180 -24.60 42.70 -1.23
C TYR A 180 -26.00 42.72 -0.62
N GLU A 181 -26.50 41.58 -0.14
CA GLU A 181 -27.80 41.48 0.52
C GLU A 181 -27.87 42.29 1.81
N ARG A 182 -26.75 42.37 2.59
CA ARG A 182 -26.65 43.08 3.87
C ARG A 182 -26.00 44.47 3.77
N THR A 183 -25.88 45.04 2.56
CA THR A 183 -25.17 46.30 2.33
C THR A 183 -25.72 47.44 3.18
N LYS A 184 -27.06 47.54 3.33
CA LYS A 184 -27.74 48.56 4.13
C LYS A 184 -27.44 48.41 5.64
N GLU A 185 -27.43 47.21 6.18
CA GLU A 185 -27.07 46.92 7.57
C GLU A 185 -25.61 47.29 7.86
N ILE A 186 -24.68 46.93 6.93
CA ILE A 186 -23.27 47.28 7.06
C ILE A 186 -23.11 48.81 7.03
N GLY A 187 -23.86 49.51 6.17
CA GLY A 187 -23.87 50.98 6.12
C GLY A 187 -24.29 51.61 7.44
N ILE A 188 -25.37 51.15 8.03
CA ILE A 188 -25.90 51.63 9.31
C ILE A 188 -24.89 51.41 10.45
N ILE A 189 -24.32 50.22 10.55
CA ILE A 189 -23.29 49.87 11.54
C ILE A 189 -22.06 50.81 11.44
N LYS A 190 -21.68 51.16 10.21
CA LYS A 190 -20.59 52.13 9.98
C LYS A 190 -20.91 53.54 10.43
N VAL A 191 -22.14 54.01 10.13
CA VAL A 191 -22.59 55.36 10.57
C VAL A 191 -22.64 55.44 12.09
N LEU A 192 -22.97 54.35 12.79
CA LEU A 192 -22.92 54.24 14.24
C LEU A 192 -21.50 54.20 14.83
N GLY A 193 -20.45 54.31 14.01
CA GLY A 193 -19.06 54.41 14.44
C GLY A 193 -18.35 53.08 14.67
N CYS A 194 -18.84 51.98 14.11
CA CYS A 194 -18.17 50.68 14.24
C CYS A 194 -16.80 50.71 13.53
N ARG A 195 -15.78 50.13 14.20
CA ARG A 195 -14.43 50.01 13.63
C ARG A 195 -14.46 49.11 12.41
N MET A 196 -13.69 49.48 11.37
CA MET A 196 -13.60 48.70 10.14
C MET A 196 -13.05 47.26 10.38
N SER A 197 -12.15 47.12 11.37
CA SER A 197 -11.64 45.80 11.79
C SER A 197 -12.71 44.86 12.33
N ASN A 198 -13.73 45.42 13.02
CA ASN A 198 -14.84 44.63 13.60
C ASN A 198 -15.73 44.10 12.47
N ILE A 199 -15.94 44.89 11.41
CA ILE A 199 -16.70 44.48 10.23
C ILE A 199 -15.94 43.35 9.49
N ALA A 200 -14.63 43.52 9.31
CA ALA A 200 -13.83 42.46 8.75
C ALA A 200 -13.85 41.18 9.62
N GLY A 201 -13.73 41.34 10.94
CA GLY A 201 -13.80 40.25 11.90
C GLY A 201 -15.10 39.45 11.80
N MET A 202 -16.25 40.12 11.62
CA MET A 202 -17.54 39.51 11.45
C MET A 202 -17.57 38.56 10.23
N PHE A 203 -17.08 39.02 9.09
CA PHE A 203 -17.02 38.18 7.85
C PHE A 203 -15.97 37.10 7.93
N LEU A 204 -14.83 37.36 8.60
CA LEU A 204 -13.81 36.32 8.81
C LEU A 204 -14.30 35.21 9.76
N THR A 205 -15.05 35.57 10.81
CA THR A 205 -15.65 34.51 11.66
C THR A 205 -16.69 33.71 10.92
N GLU A 206 -17.50 34.33 10.05
CA GLU A 206 -18.45 33.61 9.18
C GLU A 206 -17.71 32.62 8.26
N SER A 207 -16.60 33.06 7.62
CA SER A 207 -15.74 32.18 6.84
C SER A 207 -15.14 31.03 7.66
N ALA A 208 -14.69 31.32 8.89
CA ALA A 208 -14.15 30.29 9.78
C ALA A 208 -15.20 29.23 10.16
N TYR A 209 -16.45 29.62 10.40
CA TYR A 209 -17.55 28.68 10.61
C TYR A 209 -17.81 27.80 9.38
N ILE A 210 -17.81 28.38 8.17
CA ILE A 210 -17.95 27.60 6.92
C ILE A 210 -16.84 26.57 6.82
N GLY A 211 -15.58 26.98 7.06
CA GLY A 211 -14.44 26.08 7.07
C GLY A 211 -14.50 24.98 8.11
N PHE A 212 -14.94 25.34 9.34
CA PHE A 212 -15.08 24.37 10.43
C PHE A 212 -16.14 23.30 10.14
N PHE A 213 -17.35 23.72 9.80
CA PHE A 213 -18.43 22.79 9.50
C PHE A 213 -18.17 21.99 8.23
N GLY A 214 -17.64 22.63 7.19
CA GLY A 214 -17.23 21.95 5.95
C GLY A 214 -16.13 20.92 6.23
N GLY A 215 -15.11 21.27 6.99
CA GLY A 215 -14.03 20.35 7.38
C GLY A 215 -14.52 19.20 8.25
N ALA A 216 -15.41 19.47 9.22
CA ALA A 216 -16.00 18.42 10.07
C ALA A 216 -16.87 17.45 9.27
N LEU A 217 -17.71 17.95 8.36
CA LEU A 217 -18.51 17.12 7.46
C LEU A 217 -17.63 16.30 6.52
N GLY A 218 -16.63 16.92 5.92
CA GLY A 218 -15.66 16.21 5.06
C GLY A 218 -14.92 15.10 5.79
N LEU A 219 -14.52 15.35 7.04
CA LEU A 219 -13.91 14.34 7.90
C LEU A 219 -14.89 13.20 8.22
N GLY A 220 -16.16 13.51 8.52
CA GLY A 220 -17.20 12.51 8.72
C GLY A 220 -17.41 11.61 7.52
N VAL A 221 -17.46 12.19 6.31
CA VAL A 221 -17.55 11.42 5.05
C VAL A 221 -16.30 10.56 4.85
N SER A 222 -15.11 11.08 5.11
CA SER A 222 -13.86 10.33 4.99
C SER A 222 -13.80 9.14 5.96
N TYR A 223 -14.26 9.31 7.20
CA TYR A 223 -14.34 8.23 8.19
C TYR A 223 -15.32 7.14 7.78
N THR A 224 -16.51 7.52 7.31
CA THR A 224 -17.51 6.54 6.82
C THR A 224 -16.97 5.78 5.63
N LEU A 225 -16.31 6.45 4.68
CA LEU A 225 -15.69 5.80 3.53
C LEU A 225 -14.56 4.84 3.95
N SER A 226 -13.72 5.23 4.92
CA SER A 226 -12.67 4.37 5.47
C SER A 226 -13.23 3.09 6.10
N ILE A 227 -14.33 3.19 6.87
CA ILE A 227 -15.00 2.02 7.46
C ILE A 227 -15.54 1.08 6.36
N VAL A 228 -16.18 1.65 5.34
CA VAL A 228 -16.72 0.88 4.22
C VAL A 228 -15.60 0.17 3.45
N LEU A 229 -14.52 0.88 3.13
CA LEU A 229 -13.36 0.32 2.46
C LEU A 229 -12.73 -0.83 3.27
N ASN A 230 -12.55 -0.64 4.57
CA ASN A 230 -11.99 -1.69 5.43
C ASN A 230 -12.85 -2.96 5.43
N LYS A 231 -14.18 -2.83 5.35
CA LYS A 231 -15.08 -3.98 5.26
C LYS A 231 -14.95 -4.76 3.95
N PHE A 232 -14.67 -4.07 2.85
CA PHE A 232 -14.50 -4.70 1.53
C PHE A 232 -13.05 -5.19 1.29
N LEU A 233 -12.05 -4.56 1.91
CA LEU A 233 -10.64 -4.88 1.72
C LEU A 233 -10.05 -5.76 2.84
N SER A 234 -10.84 -6.17 3.83
CA SER A 234 -10.37 -7.00 4.94
C SER A 234 -9.68 -8.29 4.47
N ASP A 235 -10.19 -8.90 3.40
CA ASP A 235 -9.65 -10.13 2.82
C ASP A 235 -8.31 -9.92 2.08
N SER A 236 -7.99 -8.68 1.73
CA SER A 236 -6.75 -8.30 1.03
C SER A 236 -5.62 -7.86 1.96
N GLY A 237 -5.83 -7.90 3.28
CA GLY A 237 -4.84 -7.48 4.27
C GLY A 237 -4.56 -5.96 4.30
N MET A 238 -5.32 -5.16 3.55
CA MET A 238 -5.18 -3.71 3.54
C MET A 238 -6.11 -3.06 4.55
N HIS A 239 -5.57 -2.18 5.40
CA HIS A 239 -6.34 -1.43 6.38
C HIS A 239 -6.17 0.07 6.16
N SER A 240 -7.29 0.77 5.96
CA SER A 240 -7.32 2.22 5.93
C SER A 240 -7.53 2.74 7.36
N SER A 241 -6.63 3.58 7.86
CA SER A 241 -6.76 4.25 9.16
C SER A 241 -6.47 5.74 9.02
N ILE A 242 -7.30 6.57 9.63
CA ILE A 242 -7.10 8.02 9.67
C ILE A 242 -6.55 8.37 11.05
N PRO A 243 -5.25 8.72 11.18
CA PRO A 243 -4.69 9.07 12.47
C PRO A 243 -5.26 10.40 12.98
N LEU A 244 -5.41 10.52 14.29
CA LEU A 244 -6.09 11.64 14.92
C LEU A 244 -5.43 13.00 14.63
N TYR A 245 -4.09 13.04 14.55
CA TYR A 245 -3.36 14.27 14.20
C TYR A 245 -3.69 14.77 12.80
N LEU A 246 -3.91 13.86 11.84
CA LEU A 246 -4.29 14.19 10.47
C LEU A 246 -5.73 14.72 10.41
N ALA A 247 -6.64 14.14 11.21
CA ALA A 247 -8.01 14.59 11.32
C ALA A 247 -8.09 16.04 11.81
N PHE A 248 -7.40 16.37 12.92
CA PHE A 248 -7.33 17.75 13.43
C PHE A 248 -6.63 18.69 12.44
N GLY A 249 -5.55 18.23 11.80
CA GLY A 249 -4.83 18.97 10.76
C GLY A 249 -5.73 19.33 9.58
N ALA A 250 -6.55 18.39 9.12
CA ALA A 250 -7.47 18.60 8.00
C ALA A 250 -8.54 19.66 8.32
N VAL A 251 -9.13 19.63 9.51
CA VAL A 251 -10.12 20.63 9.94
C VAL A 251 -9.45 22.00 10.08
N ALA A 252 -8.28 22.08 10.72
CA ALA A 252 -7.52 23.33 10.83
C ALA A 252 -7.16 23.92 9.46
N PHE A 253 -6.74 23.08 8.53
CA PHE A 253 -6.44 23.46 7.15
C PHE A 253 -7.69 23.95 6.41
N SER A 254 -8.85 23.30 6.59
CA SER A 254 -10.13 23.75 6.01
C SER A 254 -10.51 25.15 6.51
N ILE A 255 -10.37 25.43 7.82
CA ILE A 255 -10.60 26.75 8.38
C ILE A 255 -9.65 27.78 7.78
N LEU A 256 -8.37 27.44 7.63
CA LEU A 256 -7.36 28.32 7.05
C LEU A 256 -7.70 28.68 5.60
N VAL A 257 -8.06 27.71 4.78
CA VAL A 257 -8.49 27.95 3.39
C VAL A 257 -9.73 28.83 3.31
N ALA A 258 -10.72 28.59 4.18
CA ALA A 258 -11.93 29.39 4.24
C ALA A 258 -11.64 30.83 4.68
N LEU A 259 -10.76 31.03 5.66
CA LEU A 259 -10.31 32.37 6.08
C LEU A 259 -9.62 33.13 4.94
N ILE A 260 -8.70 32.49 4.22
CA ILE A 260 -8.00 33.08 3.07
C ILE A 260 -9.02 33.49 1.99
N SER A 261 -10.00 32.61 1.70
CA SER A 261 -11.05 32.86 0.72
C SER A 261 -11.97 34.02 1.13
N GLY A 262 -12.21 34.16 2.43
CA GLY A 262 -13.01 35.25 3.03
C GLY A 262 -12.31 36.61 3.13
N LEU A 263 -10.97 36.66 2.99
CA LEU A 263 -10.22 37.94 3.11
C LEU A 263 -10.68 38.97 2.09
N TYR A 264 -10.77 38.59 0.81
CA TYR A 264 -11.16 39.53 -0.23
C TYR A 264 -12.57 40.12 -0.01
N PRO A 265 -13.63 39.32 0.22
CA PRO A 265 -14.95 39.83 0.58
C PRO A 265 -14.92 40.73 1.82
N ALA A 266 -14.25 40.32 2.88
CA ALA A 266 -14.14 41.10 4.12
C ALA A 266 -13.50 42.48 3.87
N PHE A 267 -12.41 42.56 3.08
CA PHE A 267 -11.82 43.84 2.69
C PHE A 267 -12.77 44.70 1.86
N ARG A 268 -13.56 44.10 0.97
CA ARG A 268 -14.55 44.83 0.18
C ARG A 268 -15.68 45.38 1.04
N ALA A 269 -16.17 44.64 2.03
CA ALA A 269 -17.15 45.10 2.98
C ALA A 269 -16.66 46.32 3.81
N MET A 270 -15.38 46.30 4.19
CA MET A 270 -14.74 47.46 4.84
C MET A 270 -14.72 48.74 3.97
N ARG A 271 -14.64 48.59 2.67
CA ARG A 271 -14.53 49.74 1.73
C ARG A 271 -15.88 50.26 1.21
N LEU A 272 -17.01 49.66 1.59
CA LEU A 272 -18.35 50.13 1.25
C LEU A 272 -18.57 51.55 1.81
N SER A 273 -19.03 52.47 0.93
CA SER A 273 -19.42 53.81 1.40
C SER A 273 -20.71 53.77 2.16
N PRO A 274 -20.76 54.26 3.41
CA PRO A 274 -21.98 54.30 4.22
C PRO A 274 -23.12 55.09 3.55
N LEU A 275 -22.75 56.19 2.89
CA LEU A 275 -23.72 57.09 2.21
C LEU A 275 -24.36 56.41 1.00
N ALA A 276 -23.55 55.69 0.22
CA ALA A 276 -24.04 54.94 -0.93
C ALA A 276 -24.90 53.74 -0.52
N ALA A 277 -24.56 53.09 0.60
CA ALA A 277 -25.27 51.95 1.14
C ALA A 277 -26.69 52.28 1.65
N ILE A 278 -26.91 53.49 2.11
CA ILE A 278 -28.22 53.95 2.62
C ILE A 278 -29.06 54.58 1.49
N ARG A 279 -28.44 55.13 0.45
CA ARG A 279 -29.11 55.86 -0.66
C ARG A 279 -29.57 54.92 -1.81
N ASN A 280 -29.03 53.75 -1.91
CA ASN A 280 -29.49 52.79 -2.91
C ASN A 280 -30.80 52.15 -2.45
N GLU A 281 -31.89 52.69 -2.92
CA GLU A 281 -33.15 51.99 -3.13
C GLU A 281 -33.20 51.34 -4.50
#